data_cbbebd2900f20e67252b8bb8752141f3
#
_entry.id   cbbebd2900f20e67252b8bb8752141f3
#
_cell.length_a   1.000
_cell.length_b   1.000
_cell.length_c   1.000
_cell.angle_alpha   90.00
_cell.angle_beta   90.00
_cell.angle_gamma   90.00
#
_symmetry.space_group_name_H-M   'P 1'
#
loop_
_entity.id
_entity.type
_entity.pdbx_description
1 polymer ?
#
loop_
_entity_poly.entity_id
_entity_poly.type
_entity_poly.pdbx_seq_one_letter_code
_entity_poly.pdbx_strand_id
1 'polypeptide(L)'
;DLPVYATVPRSPVQESRINILKKKKNIPILAVKNSDDVAIESLRSMRTAIHFALSSARNNLITISGPAPEVGKSFISTNLATILAQSDKRVLIIDADLRRGYLHKYFNLDTQPGLTELLNGQQSLDTVIRPTEVPGLSVISCGKSPANPSELLSSNQFKNLLEQMSEKFDHVIIDTPPVLAVTDGIIISQYTGVNLVIARY
;
A
#
# COMPACT_ATOMS: atom_id res chain seq x y z
N ASP A 1 8.44 22.35 -9.15
CA ASP A 1 8.12 21.10 -9.88
C ASP A 1 8.39 19.92 -9.01
N LEU A 2 7.50 18.91 -9.04
CA LEU A 2 7.71 17.64 -8.34
C LEU A 2 8.63 16.76 -9.19
N PRO A 3 9.63 16.09 -8.58
CA PRO A 3 10.49 15.17 -9.32
C PRO A 3 9.71 13.94 -9.79
N VAL A 4 9.95 13.50 -11.02
CA VAL A 4 9.45 12.23 -11.55
C VAL A 4 10.47 11.14 -11.21
N TYR A 5 10.12 10.23 -10.32
CA TYR A 5 11.02 9.15 -9.89
C TYR A 5 11.01 7.95 -10.83
N ALA A 6 9.87 7.66 -11.45
CA ALA A 6 9.76 6.58 -12.43
C ALA A 6 8.53 6.76 -13.30
N THR A 7 8.60 6.20 -14.51
CA THR A 7 7.45 6.00 -15.40
C THR A 7 7.17 4.50 -15.46
N VAL A 8 5.98 4.09 -15.02
CA VAL A 8 5.59 2.68 -14.99
C VAL A 8 4.61 2.42 -16.14
N PRO A 9 5.00 1.65 -17.16
CA PRO A 9 4.13 1.36 -18.29
C PRO A 9 2.97 0.45 -17.86
N ARG A 10 1.89 0.46 -18.63
CA ARG A 10 0.82 -0.52 -18.47
C ARG A 10 1.33 -1.91 -18.83
N SER A 11 0.96 -2.91 -18.01
CA SER A 11 1.26 -4.30 -18.30
C SER A 11 0.07 -4.96 -19.01
N PRO A 12 0.23 -5.35 -20.28
CA PRO A 12 -0.82 -6.11 -21.00
C PRO A 12 -1.15 -7.44 -20.31
N VAL A 13 -0.15 -8.06 -19.69
CA VAL A 13 -0.30 -9.31 -18.94
C VAL A 13 -1.22 -9.10 -17.73
N GLN A 14 -1.03 -8.02 -16.98
CA GLN A 14 -1.88 -7.69 -15.83
C GLN A 14 -3.30 -7.36 -16.27
N GLU A 15 -3.47 -6.55 -17.32
CA GLU A 15 -4.80 -6.19 -17.86
C GLU A 15 -5.57 -7.42 -18.35
N SER A 16 -4.93 -8.32 -19.09
CA SER A 16 -5.54 -9.56 -19.54
C SER A 16 -5.97 -10.44 -18.37
N ARG A 17 -5.12 -10.57 -17.34
CA ARG A 17 -5.42 -11.36 -16.13
C ARG A 17 -6.55 -10.74 -15.31
N ILE A 18 -6.58 -9.43 -15.12
CA ILE A 18 -7.67 -8.74 -14.43
C ILE A 18 -9.00 -8.95 -15.17
N ASN A 19 -9.01 -8.85 -16.50
CA ASN A 19 -10.21 -9.05 -17.31
C ASN A 19 -10.75 -10.48 -17.22
N ILE A 20 -9.87 -11.49 -17.23
CA ILE A 20 -10.25 -12.90 -17.05
C ILE A 20 -10.72 -13.16 -15.61
N LEU A 21 -10.11 -12.47 -14.62
CA LEU A 21 -10.32 -12.70 -13.20
C LEU A 21 -11.35 -11.75 -12.57
N LYS A 22 -11.97 -10.84 -13.32
CA LYS A 22 -13.10 -10.01 -12.83
C LYS A 22 -14.22 -10.84 -12.19
N LYS A 23 -14.28 -12.15 -12.51
CA LYS A 23 -15.16 -13.13 -11.86
C LYS A 23 -14.50 -13.88 -10.67
N LYS A 24 -13.18 -13.77 -10.48
CA LYS A 24 -12.44 -14.43 -9.37
C LYS A 24 -12.05 -13.41 -8.30
N LYS A 25 -12.10 -13.82 -7.06
CA LYS A 25 -11.84 -12.96 -5.88
C LYS A 25 -10.38 -12.46 -5.78
N ASN A 26 -9.43 -13.03 -6.54
CA ASN A 26 -8.00 -12.80 -6.35
C ASN A 26 -7.38 -12.05 -7.52
N ILE A 27 -6.65 -10.98 -7.22
CA ILE A 27 -5.86 -10.21 -8.18
C ILE A 27 -4.42 -10.72 -8.11
N PRO A 28 -3.80 -11.16 -9.21
CA PRO A 28 -2.42 -11.63 -9.18
C PRO A 28 -1.44 -10.49 -8.95
N ILE A 29 -0.42 -10.73 -8.12
CA ILE A 29 0.71 -9.83 -7.94
C ILE A 29 1.67 -10.03 -9.10
N LEU A 30 1.87 -9.02 -9.95
CA LEU A 30 2.66 -9.11 -11.16
C LEU A 30 4.14 -9.44 -10.84
N ALA A 31 4.70 -8.82 -9.81
CA ALA A 31 6.07 -9.06 -9.35
C ALA A 31 6.35 -10.52 -8.95
N VAL A 32 5.30 -11.28 -8.57
CA VAL A 32 5.40 -12.72 -8.27
C VAL A 32 5.19 -13.56 -9.53
N LYS A 33 4.20 -13.19 -10.35
CA LYS A 33 3.74 -14.02 -11.47
C LYS A 33 4.46 -13.78 -12.79
N ASN A 34 5.08 -12.62 -12.95
CA ASN A 34 5.80 -12.22 -14.16
C ASN A 34 6.87 -11.18 -13.82
N SER A 35 7.93 -11.64 -13.17
CA SER A 35 9.00 -10.79 -12.64
C SER A 35 9.76 -9.99 -13.70
N ASP A 36 9.71 -10.42 -14.96
CA ASP A 36 10.42 -9.82 -16.09
C ASP A 36 9.57 -8.81 -16.87
N ASP A 37 8.36 -8.51 -16.37
CA ASP A 37 7.50 -7.50 -16.98
C ASP A 37 8.13 -6.10 -16.87
N VAL A 38 8.04 -5.30 -17.94
CA VAL A 38 8.63 -3.96 -18.02
C VAL A 38 8.12 -3.04 -16.89
N ALA A 39 6.86 -3.20 -16.47
CA ALA A 39 6.33 -2.46 -15.33
C ALA A 39 7.07 -2.83 -14.03
N ILE A 40 7.45 -4.09 -13.85
CA ILE A 40 8.21 -4.55 -12.67
C ILE A 40 9.64 -4.02 -12.70
N GLU A 41 10.31 -4.00 -13.87
CA GLU A 41 11.63 -3.37 -13.99
C GLU A 41 11.59 -1.87 -13.65
N SER A 42 10.55 -1.17 -14.08
CA SER A 42 10.36 0.24 -13.72
C SER A 42 10.18 0.43 -12.20
N LEU A 43 9.46 -0.49 -11.54
CA LEU A 43 9.30 -0.47 -10.08
C LEU A 43 10.60 -0.83 -9.33
N ARG A 44 11.44 -1.71 -9.90
CA ARG A 44 12.78 -1.97 -9.34
C ARG A 44 13.67 -0.74 -9.42
N SER A 45 13.62 0.02 -10.50
CA SER A 45 14.31 1.30 -10.63
C SER A 45 13.79 2.32 -9.61
N MET A 46 12.46 2.40 -9.43
CA MET A 46 11.84 3.25 -8.42
C MET A 46 12.27 2.87 -6.99
N ARG A 47 12.47 1.59 -6.68
CA ARG A 47 13.01 1.14 -5.38
C ARG A 47 14.31 1.84 -5.04
N THR A 48 15.22 1.99 -6.00
CA THR A 48 16.49 2.68 -5.80
C THR A 48 16.27 4.16 -5.45
N ALA A 49 15.39 4.83 -6.17
CA ALA A 49 15.05 6.22 -5.86
C ALA A 49 14.42 6.38 -4.46
N ILE A 50 13.53 5.46 -4.08
CA ILE A 50 12.93 5.43 -2.74
C ILE A 50 13.99 5.22 -1.66
N HIS A 51 14.97 4.34 -1.89
CA HIS A 51 16.05 4.12 -0.93
C HIS A 51 16.81 5.42 -0.64
N PHE A 52 17.14 6.20 -1.66
CA PHE A 52 17.77 7.51 -1.48
C PHE A 52 16.84 8.52 -0.80
N ALA A 53 15.56 8.55 -1.15
CA ALA A 53 14.59 9.42 -0.50
C ALA A 53 14.44 9.10 0.99
N LEU A 54 14.40 7.82 1.35
CA LEU A 54 14.29 7.37 2.74
C LEU A 54 15.55 7.65 3.56
N SER A 55 16.74 7.71 2.95
CA SER A 55 17.99 7.98 3.68
C SER A 55 18.02 9.37 4.33
N SER A 56 17.26 10.33 3.83
CA SER A 56 17.11 11.68 4.37
C SER A 56 15.72 11.94 4.98
N ALA A 57 14.84 10.94 4.96
CA ALA A 57 13.49 11.06 5.48
C ALA A 57 13.44 10.90 7.02
N ARG A 58 12.42 11.46 7.63
CA ARG A 58 12.20 11.39 9.08
C ARG A 58 11.86 9.99 9.60
N ASN A 59 11.34 9.12 8.75
CA ASN A 59 11.00 7.72 9.05
C ASN A 59 10.89 6.89 7.75
N ASN A 60 10.63 5.59 7.89
CA ASN A 60 10.53 4.61 6.82
C ASN A 60 9.09 4.35 6.33
N LEU A 61 8.17 5.26 6.64
CA LEU A 61 6.78 5.20 6.20
C LEU A 61 6.64 5.84 4.81
N ILE A 62 5.99 5.14 3.89
CA ILE A 62 5.80 5.55 2.50
C ILE A 62 4.31 5.61 2.21
N THR A 63 3.79 6.79 1.94
CA THR A 63 2.40 6.95 1.46
C THR A 63 2.36 6.84 -0.05
N ILE A 64 1.39 6.06 -0.56
CA ILE A 64 1.07 6.01 -1.98
C ILE A 64 -0.31 6.64 -2.18
N SER A 65 -0.34 7.72 -2.91
CA SER A 65 -1.54 8.51 -3.20
C SER A 65 -1.69 8.77 -4.71
N GLY A 66 -2.79 9.37 -5.10
CA GLY A 66 -3.02 9.78 -6.49
C GLY A 66 -4.32 10.56 -6.61
N PRO A 67 -4.49 11.34 -7.69
CA PRO A 67 -5.60 12.28 -7.82
C PRO A 67 -6.97 11.59 -7.91
N ALA A 68 -7.06 10.45 -8.58
CA ALA A 68 -8.33 9.81 -8.92
C ALA A 68 -8.33 8.30 -8.61
N PRO A 69 -9.51 7.67 -8.56
CA PRO A 69 -9.61 6.21 -8.58
C PRO A 69 -8.96 5.62 -9.85
N GLU A 70 -8.56 4.35 -9.76
CA GLU A 70 -8.05 3.56 -10.90
C GLU A 70 -6.79 4.11 -11.61
N VAL A 71 -6.08 5.06 -11.01
CA VAL A 71 -4.78 5.53 -11.55
C VAL A 71 -3.64 4.52 -11.38
N GLY A 72 -3.86 3.45 -10.63
CA GLY A 72 -2.90 2.37 -10.42
C GLY A 72 -2.25 2.34 -9.03
N LYS A 73 -2.74 3.13 -8.06
CA LYS A 73 -2.17 3.18 -6.69
C LYS A 73 -1.94 1.81 -6.10
N SER A 74 -2.98 1.02 -5.91
CA SER A 74 -2.89 -0.30 -5.25
C SER A 74 -2.07 -1.32 -6.04
N PHE A 75 -2.02 -1.20 -7.39
CA PHE A 75 -1.08 -1.96 -8.21
C PHE A 75 0.37 -1.60 -7.86
N ILE A 76 0.69 -0.31 -7.81
CA ILE A 76 2.02 0.18 -7.44
C ILE A 76 2.36 -0.20 -6.00
N SER A 77 1.45 0.05 -5.04
CA SER A 77 1.63 -0.27 -3.62
C SER A 77 1.98 -1.75 -3.41
N THR A 78 1.20 -2.64 -4.01
CA THR A 78 1.35 -4.09 -3.84
C THR A 78 2.63 -4.61 -4.49
N ASN A 79 2.92 -4.21 -5.72
CA ASN A 79 4.10 -4.68 -6.43
C ASN A 79 5.39 -4.08 -5.85
N LEU A 80 5.38 -2.82 -5.42
CA LEU A 80 6.51 -2.20 -4.74
C LEU A 80 6.80 -2.87 -3.39
N ALA A 81 5.75 -3.13 -2.59
CA ALA A 81 5.89 -3.87 -1.33
C ALA A 81 6.51 -5.26 -1.55
N THR A 82 6.06 -5.96 -2.59
CA THR A 82 6.60 -7.26 -2.99
C THR A 82 8.08 -7.17 -3.37
N ILE A 83 8.46 -6.20 -4.20
CA ILE A 83 9.85 -5.99 -4.65
C ILE A 83 10.77 -5.65 -3.47
N LEU A 84 10.30 -4.85 -2.52
CA LEU A 84 11.05 -4.52 -1.31
C LEU A 84 11.25 -5.77 -0.43
N ALA A 85 10.20 -6.58 -0.24
CA ALA A 85 10.28 -7.82 0.54
C ALA A 85 11.22 -8.85 -0.12
N GLN A 86 11.19 -8.97 -1.45
CA GLN A 86 12.12 -9.82 -2.22
C GLN A 86 13.60 -9.41 -2.09
N SER A 87 13.89 -8.26 -1.48
CA SER A 87 15.24 -7.78 -1.18
C SER A 87 15.59 -7.97 0.30
N ASP A 88 15.08 -9.03 0.93
CA ASP A 88 15.32 -9.41 2.32
C ASP A 88 14.94 -8.31 3.34
N LYS A 89 13.92 -7.53 3.02
CA LYS A 89 13.35 -6.52 3.92
C LYS A 89 12.06 -7.01 4.57
N ARG A 90 11.86 -6.64 5.83
CA ARG A 90 10.57 -6.80 6.51
C ARG A 90 9.67 -5.65 6.08
N VAL A 91 8.63 -5.96 5.33
CA VAL A 91 7.74 -4.96 4.73
C VAL A 91 6.32 -5.16 5.24
N LEU A 92 5.68 -4.06 5.61
CA LEU A 92 4.26 -4.00 5.90
C LEU A 92 3.56 -3.15 4.84
N ILE A 93 2.45 -3.65 4.31
CA ILE A 93 1.52 -2.84 3.52
C ILE A 93 0.21 -2.66 4.29
N ILE A 94 -0.26 -1.42 4.38
CA ILE A 94 -1.49 -1.05 5.09
C ILE A 94 -2.49 -0.51 4.07
N ASP A 95 -3.69 -1.10 4.03
CA ASP A 95 -4.82 -0.58 3.26
C ASP A 95 -5.53 0.50 4.09
N ALA A 96 -5.18 1.75 3.85
CA ALA A 96 -5.79 2.91 4.52
C ALA A 96 -6.94 3.54 3.73
N ASP A 97 -7.37 2.93 2.61
CA ASP A 97 -8.65 3.27 2.00
C ASP A 97 -9.80 2.59 2.74
N LEU A 98 -10.17 3.14 3.91
CA LEU A 98 -11.25 2.61 4.76
C LEU A 98 -12.64 2.68 4.10
N ARG A 99 -12.74 3.36 2.94
CA ARG A 99 -14.02 3.52 2.22
C ARG A 99 -14.19 2.46 1.15
N ARG A 100 -13.13 2.12 0.41
CA ARG A 100 -13.15 1.23 -0.75
C ARG A 100 -11.90 0.37 -0.87
N GLY A 101 -11.21 0.12 0.24
CA GLY A 101 -9.98 -0.68 0.25
C GLY A 101 -10.21 -2.08 -0.30
N TYR A 102 -9.24 -2.56 -1.07
CA TYR A 102 -9.32 -3.87 -1.70
C TYR A 102 -7.97 -4.59 -1.83
N LEU A 103 -6.95 -4.15 -1.07
CA LEU A 103 -5.64 -4.82 -1.06
C LEU A 103 -5.74 -6.30 -0.67
N HIS A 104 -6.69 -6.66 0.20
CA HIS A 104 -6.95 -8.05 0.58
C HIS A 104 -7.10 -9.00 -0.62
N LYS A 105 -7.60 -8.51 -1.78
CA LYS A 105 -7.76 -9.31 -3.02
C LYS A 105 -6.44 -9.70 -3.67
N TYR A 106 -5.38 -8.91 -3.49
CA TYR A 106 -4.04 -9.24 -3.98
C TYR A 106 -3.40 -10.36 -3.17
N PHE A 107 -3.79 -10.48 -1.90
CA PHE A 107 -3.19 -11.44 -0.96
C PHE A 107 -4.09 -12.63 -0.65
N ASN A 108 -5.24 -12.76 -1.32
CA ASN A 108 -6.22 -13.82 -1.09
C ASN A 108 -6.66 -13.91 0.39
N LEU A 109 -6.91 -12.76 0.99
CA LEU A 109 -7.31 -12.62 2.39
C LEU A 109 -8.72 -12.05 2.50
N ASP A 110 -9.33 -12.24 3.67
CA ASP A 110 -10.58 -11.56 4.01
C ASP A 110 -10.31 -10.08 4.35
N THR A 111 -11.32 -9.23 4.12
CA THR A 111 -11.24 -7.81 4.47
C THR A 111 -11.13 -7.59 5.97
N GLN A 112 -11.78 -8.44 6.74
CA GLN A 112 -11.86 -8.38 8.20
C GLN A 112 -11.17 -9.59 8.85
N PRO A 113 -10.60 -9.42 10.04
CA PRO A 113 -10.36 -8.15 10.72
C PRO A 113 -9.26 -7.33 10.06
N GLY A 114 -9.32 -5.99 10.18
CA GLY A 114 -8.36 -5.08 9.59
C GLY A 114 -8.13 -3.80 10.39
N LEU A 115 -7.70 -2.77 9.70
CA LEU A 115 -7.31 -1.49 10.31
C LEU A 115 -8.46 -0.84 11.11
N THR A 116 -9.69 -0.90 10.59
CA THR A 116 -10.85 -0.33 11.28
C THR A 116 -11.09 -0.99 12.63
N GLU A 117 -11.07 -2.31 12.69
CA GLU A 117 -11.28 -3.05 13.95
C GLU A 117 -10.16 -2.80 14.94
N LEU A 118 -8.91 -2.69 14.47
CA LEU A 118 -7.77 -2.34 15.31
C LEU A 118 -7.90 -0.94 15.93
N LEU A 119 -8.21 0.06 15.11
CA LEU A 119 -8.31 1.45 15.57
C LEU A 119 -9.50 1.67 16.51
N ASN A 120 -10.55 0.86 16.39
CA ASN A 120 -11.68 0.86 17.33
C ASN A 120 -11.44 0.01 18.59
N GLY A 121 -10.26 -0.59 18.76
CA GLY A 121 -9.95 -1.43 19.92
C GLY A 121 -10.69 -2.78 19.95
N GLN A 122 -11.26 -3.21 18.83
CA GLN A 122 -12.02 -4.45 18.72
C GLN A 122 -11.14 -5.67 18.45
N GLN A 123 -9.93 -5.43 17.95
CA GLN A 123 -8.97 -6.48 17.60
C GLN A 123 -7.55 -6.07 18.02
N SER A 124 -6.71 -7.07 18.29
CA SER A 124 -5.30 -6.84 18.62
C SER A 124 -4.46 -6.67 17.36
N LEU A 125 -3.28 -6.08 17.52
CA LEU A 125 -2.30 -5.89 16.44
C LEU A 125 -1.88 -7.24 15.81
N ASP A 126 -1.63 -8.26 16.63
CA ASP A 126 -1.22 -9.58 16.16
C ASP A 126 -2.31 -10.30 15.35
N THR A 127 -3.58 -9.94 15.57
CA THR A 127 -4.70 -10.49 14.79
C THR A 127 -4.82 -9.82 13.41
N VAL A 128 -4.53 -8.54 13.31
CA VAL A 128 -4.76 -7.79 12.06
C VAL A 128 -3.52 -7.77 11.15
N ILE A 129 -2.30 -7.92 11.69
CA ILE A 129 -1.10 -8.11 10.87
C ILE A 129 -1.08 -9.57 10.37
N ARG A 130 -1.26 -9.73 9.08
CA ARG A 130 -1.30 -11.08 8.47
C ARG A 130 -0.10 -11.27 7.55
N PRO A 131 0.62 -12.40 7.69
CA PRO A 131 1.65 -12.78 6.73
C PRO A 131 1.01 -13.03 5.37
N THR A 132 1.78 -12.83 4.31
CA THR A 132 1.37 -13.13 2.93
C THR A 132 2.13 -14.34 2.38
N GLU A 133 1.80 -14.76 1.15
CA GLU A 133 2.58 -15.78 0.42
C GLU A 133 3.98 -15.28 0.01
N VAL A 134 4.23 -13.96 0.09
CA VAL A 134 5.54 -13.37 -0.21
C VAL A 134 6.36 -13.32 1.09
N PRO A 135 7.49 -14.03 1.17
CA PRO A 135 8.35 -13.99 2.35
C PRO A 135 8.75 -12.55 2.70
N GLY A 136 8.67 -12.20 3.98
CA GLY A 136 9.01 -10.85 4.46
C GLY A 136 7.92 -9.79 4.28
N LEU A 137 6.80 -10.10 3.60
CA LEU A 137 5.69 -9.18 3.40
C LEU A 137 4.49 -9.53 4.29
N SER A 138 4.06 -8.57 5.08
CA SER A 138 2.82 -8.63 5.88
C SER A 138 1.83 -7.57 5.40
N VAL A 139 0.55 -7.79 5.67
CA VAL A 139 -0.53 -6.88 5.27
C VAL A 139 -1.50 -6.62 6.42
N ILE A 140 -1.98 -5.38 6.51
CA ILE A 140 -3.18 -4.99 7.27
C ILE A 140 -4.21 -4.55 6.24
N SER A 141 -5.34 -5.27 6.14
CA SER A 141 -6.47 -4.88 5.29
C SER A 141 -7.25 -3.72 5.91
N CYS A 142 -8.10 -3.05 5.14
CA CYS A 142 -8.86 -1.90 5.62
C CYS A 142 -9.86 -2.24 6.75
N GLY A 143 -10.37 -3.47 6.80
CA GLY A 143 -11.42 -3.86 7.72
C GLY A 143 -12.82 -3.47 7.22
N LYS A 144 -13.79 -3.41 8.14
CA LYS A 144 -15.16 -2.97 7.85
C LYS A 144 -15.15 -1.45 7.60
N SER A 145 -15.86 -1.01 6.57
CA SER A 145 -15.99 0.44 6.31
C SER A 145 -16.66 1.16 7.51
N PRO A 146 -15.96 2.11 8.16
CA PRO A 146 -16.50 2.83 9.30
C PRO A 146 -17.38 4.00 8.86
N ALA A 147 -18.16 4.55 9.81
CA ALA A 147 -18.96 5.75 9.56
C ALA A 147 -18.08 7.02 9.43
N ASN A 148 -16.92 7.04 10.10
CA ASN A 148 -16.04 8.20 10.27
C ASN A 148 -14.57 7.91 9.89
N PRO A 149 -14.25 7.57 8.63
CA PRO A 149 -12.90 7.18 8.21
C PRO A 149 -11.84 8.24 8.55
N SER A 150 -12.09 9.49 8.24
CA SER A 150 -11.12 10.58 8.45
C SER A 150 -10.80 10.81 9.92
N GLU A 151 -11.77 10.65 10.82
CA GLU A 151 -11.56 10.76 12.28
C GLU A 151 -10.66 9.64 12.78
N LEU A 152 -10.90 8.40 12.33
CA LEU A 152 -10.05 7.26 12.70
C LEU A 152 -8.61 7.45 12.23
N LEU A 153 -8.40 7.95 11.02
CA LEU A 153 -7.07 8.20 10.46
C LEU A 153 -6.38 9.43 11.06
N SER A 154 -7.14 10.33 11.70
CA SER A 154 -6.62 11.48 12.46
C SER A 154 -6.38 11.15 13.94
N SER A 155 -6.74 9.96 14.39
CA SER A 155 -6.67 9.57 15.79
C SER A 155 -5.25 9.34 16.29
N ASN A 156 -5.05 9.51 17.60
CA ASN A 156 -3.78 9.14 18.24
C ASN A 156 -3.49 7.63 18.12
N GLN A 157 -4.53 6.79 18.06
CA GLN A 157 -4.38 5.36 17.86
C GLN A 157 -3.71 5.05 16.52
N PHE A 158 -4.11 5.73 15.45
CA PHE A 158 -3.48 5.55 14.13
C PHE A 158 -2.04 6.07 14.12
N LYS A 159 -1.79 7.24 14.71
CA LYS A 159 -0.43 7.77 14.84
C LYS A 159 0.48 6.80 15.60
N ASN A 160 0.06 6.32 16.76
CA ASN A 160 0.81 5.37 17.57
C ASN A 160 1.05 4.05 16.83
N LEU A 161 0.06 3.56 16.06
CA LEU A 161 0.23 2.40 15.20
C LEU A 161 1.36 2.61 14.19
N LEU A 162 1.37 3.75 13.48
CA LEU A 162 2.40 4.04 12.48
C LEU A 162 3.79 4.12 13.10
N GLU A 163 3.93 4.73 14.28
CA GLU A 163 5.19 4.77 15.03
C GLU A 163 5.68 3.37 15.38
N GLN A 164 4.82 2.52 15.94
CA GLN A 164 5.16 1.13 16.26
C GLN A 164 5.55 0.32 15.01
N MET A 165 4.84 0.52 13.89
CA MET A 165 5.13 -0.20 12.65
C MET A 165 6.45 0.27 12.03
N SER A 166 6.78 1.55 12.15
CA SER A 166 8.05 2.10 11.70
C SER A 166 9.25 1.47 12.42
N GLU A 167 9.10 1.09 13.69
CA GLU A 167 10.14 0.39 14.47
C GLU A 167 10.22 -1.10 14.14
N LYS A 168 9.07 -1.73 13.86
CA LYS A 168 8.97 -3.17 13.66
C LYS A 168 9.36 -3.64 12.27
N PHE A 169 9.15 -2.81 11.24
CA PHE A 169 9.38 -3.13 9.83
C PHE A 169 10.46 -2.23 9.23
N ASP A 170 11.16 -2.73 8.22
CA ASP A 170 12.16 -1.96 7.49
C ASP A 170 11.52 -0.93 6.54
N HIS A 171 10.34 -1.25 6.01
CA HIS A 171 9.50 -0.36 5.22
C HIS A 171 8.02 -0.58 5.54
N VAL A 172 7.27 0.51 5.61
CA VAL A 172 5.80 0.48 5.73
C VAL A 172 5.20 1.27 4.58
N ILE A 173 4.43 0.59 3.72
CA ILE A 173 3.71 1.20 2.61
C ILE A 173 2.26 1.40 3.02
N ILE A 174 1.72 2.60 2.81
CA ILE A 174 0.36 2.97 3.15
C ILE A 174 -0.37 3.33 1.87
N ASP A 175 -1.29 2.47 1.43
CA ASP A 175 -2.16 2.71 0.27
C ASP A 175 -3.35 3.56 0.71
N THR A 176 -3.59 4.67 0.02
CA THR A 176 -4.57 5.68 0.42
C THR A 176 -5.69 5.87 -0.62
N PRO A 177 -6.86 6.39 -0.21
CA PRO A 177 -7.88 6.80 -1.16
C PRO A 177 -7.42 7.98 -2.03
N PRO A 178 -8.13 8.26 -3.14
CA PRO A 178 -7.81 9.37 -4.04
C PRO A 178 -7.85 10.73 -3.32
N VAL A 179 -6.78 11.53 -3.43
CA VAL A 179 -6.64 12.80 -2.69
C VAL A 179 -7.57 13.92 -3.16
N LEU A 180 -8.07 13.84 -4.40
CA LEU A 180 -9.08 14.80 -4.89
C LEU A 180 -10.51 14.43 -4.46
N ALA A 181 -10.72 13.20 -3.99
CA ALA A 181 -12.03 12.74 -3.53
C ALA A 181 -12.23 12.96 -2.03
N VAL A 182 -11.18 12.76 -1.23
CA VAL A 182 -11.21 12.83 0.23
C VAL A 182 -9.88 13.29 0.81
N THR A 183 -9.91 13.86 2.01
CA THR A 183 -8.72 14.38 2.70
C THR A 183 -7.86 13.32 3.39
N ASP A 184 -8.32 12.08 3.43
CA ASP A 184 -7.68 10.99 4.18
C ASP A 184 -6.20 10.79 3.80
N GLY A 185 -5.88 10.84 2.49
CA GLY A 185 -4.51 10.73 1.99
C GLY A 185 -3.62 11.89 2.45
N ILE A 186 -4.17 13.10 2.57
CA ILE A 186 -3.44 14.28 3.06
C ILE A 186 -3.16 14.13 4.55
N ILE A 187 -4.12 13.65 5.33
CA ILE A 187 -3.95 13.39 6.77
C ILE A 187 -2.80 12.38 6.97
N ILE A 188 -2.82 11.28 6.25
CA ILE A 188 -1.81 10.21 6.35
C ILE A 188 -0.42 10.73 5.94
N SER A 189 -0.33 11.55 4.89
CA SER A 189 0.94 12.08 4.38
C SER A 189 1.72 12.91 5.41
N GLN A 190 1.04 13.47 6.39
CA GLN A 190 1.67 14.22 7.48
C GLN A 190 2.51 13.33 8.41
N TYR A 191 2.25 12.04 8.47
CA TYR A 191 2.97 11.09 9.33
C TYR A 191 4.13 10.40 8.61
N THR A 192 4.19 10.45 7.28
CA THR A 192 5.11 9.64 6.49
C THR A 192 6.36 10.41 6.05
N GLY A 193 7.47 9.70 5.93
CA GLY A 193 8.76 10.25 5.50
C GLY A 193 8.83 10.48 4.00
N VAL A 194 8.14 9.64 3.21
CA VAL A 194 8.07 9.72 1.75
C VAL A 194 6.62 9.67 1.27
N ASN A 195 6.27 10.58 0.37
CA ASN A 195 4.95 10.65 -0.25
C ASN A 195 5.08 10.48 -1.77
N LEU A 196 4.59 9.36 -2.29
CA LEU A 196 4.55 9.07 -3.72
C LEU A 196 3.17 9.41 -4.29
N VAL A 197 3.15 10.22 -5.32
CA VAL A 197 1.92 10.57 -6.03
C VAL A 197 1.90 9.85 -7.38
N ILE A 198 0.91 8.99 -7.58
CA ILE A 198 0.71 8.25 -8.81
C ILE A 198 -0.24 9.02 -9.71
N ALA A 199 0.24 9.42 -10.87
CA ALA A 199 -0.56 10.10 -11.89
C ALA A 199 -0.49 9.34 -13.22
N ARG A 200 -1.53 9.46 -14.03
CA ARG A 200 -1.54 9.02 -15.43
C ARG A 200 -1.37 10.24 -16.33
N TYR A 201 -0.65 10.06 -17.40
CA TYR A 201 -0.51 11.01 -18.50
C TYR A 201 -1.06 10.41 -19.79
#